data_3b6990d98a5a66f6cf35b0d9d0600e63
#
_entry.id   3b6990d98a5a66f6cf35b0d9d0600e63
#
_cell.length_a   1.000
_cell.length_b   1.000
_cell.length_c   1.000
_cell.angle_alpha   90.00
_cell.angle_beta   90.00
_cell.angle_gamma   90.00
#
_symmetry.space_group_name_H-M   'P 1'
#
loop_
_entity.id
_entity.type
_entity.pdbx_description
1 polymer ?
#
loop_
_entity_poly.entity_id
_entity_poly.type
_entity_poly.pdbx_seq_one_letter_code
_entity_poly.pdbx_strand_id
1 'polypeptide(L)'
;MATRLLEKYKWTKDGRKWVFYTWTTSLDGKRKKYTSKAYHTKKEALEAEREYVSKLTVFTEDKGMTFKDLYTSYYEYQEDKVKMTTLKTYKDRIKYMQLLDNIKLKDLNVAHYELWRKELAKVDIKTSTKNDIQKFIKIVLNWGTKMYGFDFRLFYNKITKFVNPNEIEKEMDFYTLEEFKKFISNENDIKFKCLYETLYYCGLRKGEARALTWEDIDFEEKELRVNKNVVSIGSESSKYYSLTTPKTKSSIRTIPIPDILLNDLKTLLESDKKVYGFNTKWFLFGKDDPITNSKVRCHKNSLCKKAGLKQIRIHDFRHSCASLLINNGANITIVAKYLGHTKIDETLNTYSHMYKNKLNDIVNTINNLT
;
A
#
# COMPACT_ATOMS: atom_id res chain seq x y z
N MET A 1 26.15 -8.98 -7.30
CA MET A 1 27.35 -8.62 -8.05
C MET A 1 28.40 -8.21 -7.05
N ALA A 2 29.57 -8.81 -7.07
CA ALA A 2 30.61 -8.45 -6.11
C ALA A 2 32.01 -8.69 -6.71
N THR A 3 32.82 -7.64 -6.70
CA THR A 3 34.26 -7.76 -6.91
C THR A 3 34.91 -8.14 -5.59
N ARG A 4 35.85 -9.08 -5.65
CA ARG A 4 36.54 -9.60 -4.48
C ARG A 4 38.05 -9.50 -4.68
N LEU A 5 38.76 -9.11 -3.62
CA LEU A 5 40.19 -9.24 -3.52
C LEU A 5 40.52 -10.72 -3.24
N LEU A 6 41.42 -11.31 -4.04
CA LEU A 6 41.94 -12.66 -3.78
C LEU A 6 42.85 -12.65 -2.55
N GLU A 7 42.89 -13.78 -1.83
CA GLU A 7 43.87 -14.02 -0.79
C GLU A 7 45.28 -14.03 -1.39
N LYS A 8 46.28 -13.55 -0.64
CA LYS A 8 47.61 -13.28 -1.15
C LYS A 8 48.29 -14.50 -1.87
N TYR A 9 48.00 -15.70 -1.42
CA TYR A 9 48.53 -16.94 -2.05
C TYR A 9 47.85 -17.30 -3.39
N LYS A 10 46.74 -16.65 -3.72
CA LYS A 10 46.01 -16.82 -5.00
C LYS A 10 46.32 -15.70 -6.01
N TRP A 11 47.24 -14.79 -5.68
CA TRP A 11 47.66 -13.77 -6.63
C TRP A 11 48.45 -14.41 -7.78
N THR A 12 48.23 -13.86 -8.97
CA THR A 12 49.00 -14.29 -10.13
C THR A 12 50.47 -13.82 -10.01
N LYS A 13 51.38 -14.47 -10.73
CA LYS A 13 52.84 -14.10 -10.73
C LYS A 13 53.08 -12.66 -11.17
N ASP A 14 52.18 -12.12 -11.99
CA ASP A 14 52.17 -10.71 -12.48
C ASP A 14 51.42 -9.75 -11.57
N GLY A 15 51.03 -10.17 -10.37
CA GLY A 15 50.42 -9.31 -9.33
C GLY A 15 48.94 -9.01 -9.48
N ARG A 16 48.21 -9.72 -10.35
CA ARG A 16 46.75 -9.58 -10.45
C ARG A 16 46.07 -10.21 -9.25
N LYS A 17 45.11 -9.49 -8.65
CA LYS A 17 44.54 -9.85 -7.36
C LYS A 17 43.04 -9.61 -7.25
N TRP A 18 42.44 -8.95 -8.21
CA TRP A 18 40.98 -8.65 -8.21
C TRP A 18 40.24 -9.54 -9.16
N VAL A 19 39.16 -10.18 -8.70
CA VAL A 19 38.22 -10.96 -9.51
C VAL A 19 36.81 -10.47 -9.28
N PHE A 20 35.95 -10.66 -10.26
CA PHE A 20 34.51 -10.58 -10.05
C PHE A 20 33.87 -11.95 -10.14
N TYR A 21 32.73 -12.12 -9.52
CA TYR A 21 31.89 -13.28 -9.69
C TYR A 21 30.44 -12.89 -9.90
N THR A 22 29.76 -13.65 -10.73
CA THR A 22 28.33 -13.49 -10.99
C THR A 22 27.67 -14.86 -11.03
N TRP A 23 26.37 -14.89 -10.81
CA TRP A 23 25.62 -16.11 -10.95
C TRP A 23 24.88 -16.08 -12.27
N THR A 24 25.05 -17.11 -13.08
CA THR A 24 24.29 -17.34 -14.31
C THR A 24 23.31 -18.47 -14.07
N THR A 25 22.10 -18.34 -14.62
CA THR A 25 21.10 -19.42 -14.60
C THR A 25 21.13 -20.05 -16.00
N SER A 26 21.47 -21.35 -16.07
CA SER A 26 21.40 -22.12 -17.32
C SER A 26 19.96 -22.40 -17.72
N LEU A 27 19.72 -22.79 -18.98
CA LEU A 27 18.39 -23.10 -19.54
C LEU A 27 17.61 -24.17 -18.75
N ASP A 28 18.32 -25.02 -18.00
CA ASP A 28 17.74 -26.02 -17.10
C ASP A 28 17.39 -25.48 -15.71
N GLY A 29 17.46 -24.15 -15.50
CA GLY A 29 17.15 -23.49 -14.23
C GLY A 29 18.25 -23.57 -13.16
N LYS A 30 19.37 -24.25 -13.42
CA LYS A 30 20.46 -24.39 -12.44
C LYS A 30 21.31 -23.14 -12.36
N ARG A 31 21.58 -22.68 -11.16
CA ARG A 31 22.49 -21.56 -10.90
C ARG A 31 23.94 -22.01 -10.96
N LYS A 32 24.72 -21.40 -11.84
CA LYS A 32 26.14 -21.62 -11.99
C LYS A 32 26.92 -20.36 -11.60
N LYS A 33 27.90 -20.51 -10.72
CA LYS A 33 28.77 -19.39 -10.36
C LYS A 33 29.84 -19.25 -11.42
N TYR A 34 29.92 -18.08 -12.04
CA TYR A 34 31.07 -17.71 -12.89
C TYR A 34 32.05 -16.87 -12.08
N THR A 35 33.34 -17.16 -12.17
CA THR A 35 34.43 -16.37 -11.59
C THR A 35 35.35 -15.95 -12.71
N SER A 36 35.66 -14.65 -12.81
CA SER A 36 36.53 -14.11 -13.86
C SER A 36 37.99 -14.47 -13.67
N LYS A 37 38.81 -14.21 -14.67
CA LYS A 37 40.27 -14.08 -14.50
C LYS A 37 40.60 -12.95 -13.51
N ALA A 38 41.82 -12.95 -12.97
CA ALA A 38 42.25 -11.89 -12.07
C ALA A 38 42.69 -10.64 -12.82
N TYR A 39 42.45 -9.46 -12.22
CA TYR A 39 42.81 -8.13 -12.71
C TYR A 39 43.73 -7.43 -11.71
N HIS A 40 44.50 -6.43 -12.15
CA HIS A 40 45.42 -5.68 -11.29
C HIS A 40 44.66 -4.75 -10.33
N THR A 41 43.63 -4.09 -10.81
CA THR A 41 42.86 -3.12 -10.02
C THR A 41 41.41 -3.53 -9.86
N LYS A 42 40.78 -3.02 -8.80
CA LYS A 42 39.35 -3.18 -8.57
C LYS A 42 38.52 -2.54 -9.68
N LYS A 43 39.02 -1.43 -10.27
CA LYS A 43 38.36 -0.71 -11.36
C LYS A 43 38.28 -1.57 -12.62
N GLU A 44 39.40 -2.17 -13.03
CA GLU A 44 39.43 -3.08 -14.16
C GLU A 44 38.50 -4.30 -13.96
N ALA A 45 38.48 -4.88 -12.76
CA ALA A 45 37.58 -6.00 -12.46
C ALA A 45 36.11 -5.58 -12.56
N LEU A 46 35.75 -4.36 -12.15
CA LEU A 46 34.40 -3.81 -12.27
C LEU A 46 34.01 -3.52 -13.72
N GLU A 47 34.94 -3.00 -14.52
CA GLU A 47 34.73 -2.75 -15.94
C GLU A 47 34.53 -4.07 -16.71
N ALA A 48 35.37 -5.06 -16.42
CA ALA A 48 35.23 -6.39 -16.98
C ALA A 48 33.96 -7.13 -16.54
N GLU A 49 33.52 -6.92 -15.28
CA GLU A 49 32.21 -7.40 -14.81
C GLU A 49 31.06 -6.81 -15.61
N ARG A 50 31.10 -5.50 -15.86
CA ARG A 50 30.09 -4.80 -16.67
C ARG A 50 30.05 -5.32 -18.09
N GLU A 51 31.22 -5.48 -18.72
CA GLU A 51 31.35 -6.02 -20.06
C GLU A 51 30.86 -7.47 -20.15
N TYR A 52 31.21 -8.31 -19.17
CA TYR A 52 30.75 -9.70 -19.11
C TYR A 52 29.25 -9.81 -18.95
N VAL A 53 28.68 -9.03 -18.04
CA VAL A 53 27.23 -8.98 -17.82
C VAL A 53 26.51 -8.44 -19.05
N SER A 54 27.05 -7.44 -19.74
CA SER A 54 26.48 -6.94 -21.00
C SER A 54 26.50 -8.01 -22.10
N LYS A 55 27.57 -8.82 -22.20
CA LYS A 55 27.64 -9.93 -23.14
C LYS A 55 26.69 -11.09 -22.79
N LEU A 56 26.43 -11.37 -21.51
CA LEU A 56 25.43 -12.36 -21.09
C LEU A 56 24.01 -11.93 -21.44
N THR A 57 23.75 -10.64 -21.42
CA THR A 57 22.45 -10.07 -21.77
C THR A 57 22.22 -9.97 -23.28
N VAL A 58 23.25 -10.10 -24.12
CA VAL A 58 23.17 -10.12 -25.60
C VAL A 58 22.51 -11.42 -26.14
N PHE A 59 22.19 -12.40 -25.30
CA PHE A 59 21.42 -13.58 -25.71
C PHE A 59 19.90 -13.34 -25.91
N THR A 60 19.42 -12.14 -25.69
CA THR A 60 18.17 -11.69 -26.28
C THR A 60 18.51 -10.95 -27.56
N GLU A 61 18.36 -11.58 -28.73
CA GLU A 61 18.29 -10.87 -30.00
C GLU A 61 17.45 -9.62 -29.78
N ASP A 62 18.00 -8.47 -30.12
CA ASP A 62 17.26 -7.19 -30.12
C ASP A 62 16.12 -7.30 -31.15
N LYS A 63 15.00 -7.91 -30.75
CA LYS A 63 13.81 -8.09 -31.60
C LYS A 63 13.06 -6.77 -31.82
N GLY A 64 13.71 -5.63 -31.54
CA GLY A 64 13.04 -4.34 -31.67
C GLY A 64 11.95 -4.12 -30.63
N MET A 65 12.09 -4.73 -29.44
CA MET A 65 11.14 -4.61 -28.33
C MET A 65 10.80 -3.15 -28.06
N THR A 66 9.53 -2.83 -28.04
CA THR A 66 9.01 -1.50 -27.74
C THR A 66 8.72 -1.33 -26.25
N PHE A 67 8.50 -0.12 -25.82
CA PHE A 67 8.08 0.16 -24.44
C PHE A 67 6.72 -0.48 -24.13
N LYS A 68 5.82 -0.56 -25.12
CA LYS A 68 4.55 -1.29 -25.01
C LYS A 68 4.75 -2.76 -24.73
N ASP A 69 5.64 -3.42 -25.48
CA ASP A 69 5.95 -4.84 -25.27
C ASP A 69 6.51 -5.07 -23.86
N LEU A 70 7.36 -4.15 -23.37
CA LEU A 70 7.94 -4.23 -22.03
C LEU A 70 6.88 -4.19 -20.93
N TYR A 71 5.99 -3.18 -20.94
CA TYR A 71 5.00 -3.10 -19.87
C TYR A 71 3.91 -4.17 -19.99
N THR A 72 3.63 -4.66 -21.21
CA THR A 72 2.70 -5.78 -21.41
C THR A 72 3.29 -7.07 -20.82
N SER A 73 4.54 -7.39 -21.14
CA SER A 73 5.25 -8.53 -20.55
C SER A 73 5.39 -8.40 -19.02
N TYR A 74 5.60 -7.18 -18.50
CA TYR A 74 5.60 -6.95 -17.05
C TYR A 74 4.23 -7.21 -16.44
N TYR A 75 3.15 -6.77 -17.09
CA TYR A 75 1.78 -6.99 -16.61
C TYR A 75 1.47 -8.49 -16.54
N GLU A 76 1.72 -9.23 -17.61
CA GLU A 76 1.57 -10.70 -17.67
C GLU A 76 2.40 -11.41 -16.60
N TYR A 77 3.68 -11.00 -16.43
CA TYR A 77 4.56 -11.55 -15.38
C TYR A 77 4.02 -11.35 -13.97
N GLN A 78 3.22 -10.30 -13.76
CA GLN A 78 2.65 -9.98 -12.44
C GLN A 78 1.27 -10.62 -12.20
N GLU A 79 0.63 -11.16 -13.24
CA GLU A 79 -0.78 -11.60 -13.20
C GLU A 79 -1.03 -12.62 -12.08
N ASP A 80 -0.15 -13.59 -11.92
CA ASP A 80 -0.25 -14.62 -10.87
C ASP A 80 0.44 -14.22 -9.54
N LYS A 81 1.13 -13.07 -9.48
CA LYS A 81 1.99 -12.70 -8.34
C LYS A 81 1.42 -11.62 -7.46
N VAL A 82 0.49 -10.83 -7.99
CA VAL A 82 -0.10 -9.72 -7.26
C VAL A 82 -1.61 -9.81 -7.20
N LYS A 83 -2.20 -9.13 -6.22
CA LYS A 83 -3.66 -9.09 -6.06
C LYS A 83 -4.30 -8.38 -7.27
N MET A 84 -5.50 -8.82 -7.66
CA MET A 84 -6.31 -8.23 -8.74
C MET A 84 -6.44 -6.70 -8.67
N THR A 85 -6.54 -6.14 -7.46
CA THR A 85 -6.55 -4.69 -7.24
C THR A 85 -5.27 -4.00 -7.67
N THR A 86 -4.12 -4.66 -7.52
CA THR A 86 -2.83 -4.14 -7.97
C THR A 86 -2.74 -4.17 -9.49
N LEU A 87 -3.19 -5.27 -10.12
CA LEU A 87 -3.27 -5.38 -11.58
C LEU A 87 -4.18 -4.31 -12.18
N LYS A 88 -5.35 -4.06 -11.57
CA LYS A 88 -6.23 -2.97 -11.98
C LYS A 88 -5.53 -1.62 -11.91
N THR A 89 -4.78 -1.35 -10.83
CA THR A 89 -3.99 -0.13 -10.67
C THR A 89 -2.93 -0.01 -11.76
N TYR A 90 -2.26 -1.10 -12.13
CA TYR A 90 -1.29 -1.12 -13.24
C TYR A 90 -1.98 -0.78 -14.56
N LYS A 91 -3.12 -1.42 -14.85
CA LYS A 91 -3.92 -1.14 -16.06
C LYS A 91 -4.35 0.33 -16.14
N ASP A 92 -4.75 0.92 -15.01
CA ASP A 92 -5.14 2.33 -14.97
C ASP A 92 -3.94 3.27 -15.19
N ARG A 93 -2.73 2.91 -14.74
CA ARG A 93 -1.50 3.68 -14.97
C ARG A 93 -0.98 3.55 -16.39
N ILE A 94 -1.08 2.37 -17.01
CA ILE A 94 -0.68 2.11 -18.41
C ILE A 94 -1.38 3.06 -19.39
N LYS A 95 -2.63 3.45 -19.14
CA LYS A 95 -3.37 4.40 -19.97
C LYS A 95 -2.64 5.74 -20.21
N TYR A 96 -1.79 6.13 -19.28
CA TYR A 96 -1.01 7.37 -19.36
C TYR A 96 0.39 7.20 -20.00
N MET A 97 0.71 6.01 -20.48
CA MET A 97 2.02 5.70 -21.06
C MET A 97 2.03 5.62 -22.57
N GLN A 98 0.87 5.73 -23.23
CA GLN A 98 0.67 5.49 -24.66
C GLN A 98 1.61 6.29 -25.57
N LEU A 99 2.04 7.49 -25.16
CA LEU A 99 3.00 8.30 -25.91
C LEU A 99 4.36 7.61 -26.07
N LEU A 100 4.69 6.67 -25.19
CA LEU A 100 5.94 5.91 -25.24
C LEU A 100 5.80 4.55 -25.94
N ASP A 101 4.59 4.11 -26.27
CA ASP A 101 4.27 2.75 -26.71
C ASP A 101 5.17 2.24 -27.85
N ASN A 102 5.33 3.03 -28.88
CA ASN A 102 6.02 2.62 -30.11
C ASN A 102 7.54 2.88 -30.08
N ILE A 103 8.07 3.42 -28.98
CA ILE A 103 9.49 3.70 -28.84
C ILE A 103 10.21 2.39 -28.55
N LYS A 104 11.18 2.04 -29.40
CA LYS A 104 12.05 0.88 -29.15
C LYS A 104 12.89 1.12 -27.91
N LEU A 105 13.05 0.11 -27.06
CA LEU A 105 13.74 0.25 -25.76
C LEU A 105 15.19 0.72 -25.91
N LYS A 106 15.87 0.34 -27.00
CA LYS A 106 17.23 0.80 -27.32
C LYS A 106 17.31 2.29 -27.63
N ASP A 107 16.21 2.87 -28.16
CA ASP A 107 16.12 4.25 -28.58
C ASP A 107 15.49 5.13 -27.49
N LEU A 108 14.95 4.50 -26.41
CA LEU A 108 14.33 5.20 -25.29
C LEU A 108 15.36 6.04 -24.54
N ASN A 109 15.16 7.36 -24.57
CA ASN A 109 16.07 8.32 -23.98
C ASN A 109 15.34 9.39 -23.15
N VAL A 110 16.11 10.29 -22.55
CA VAL A 110 15.59 11.35 -21.67
C VAL A 110 14.65 12.30 -22.42
N ALA A 111 14.86 12.57 -23.71
CA ALA A 111 14.00 13.46 -24.49
C ALA A 111 12.57 12.90 -24.63
N HIS A 112 12.44 11.58 -24.86
CA HIS A 112 11.14 10.90 -24.89
C HIS A 112 10.42 11.01 -23.55
N TYR A 113 11.17 10.85 -22.45
CA TYR A 113 10.61 10.99 -21.11
C TYR A 113 10.14 12.42 -20.81
N GLU A 114 10.94 13.43 -21.18
CA GLU A 114 10.57 14.83 -20.95
C GLU A 114 9.34 15.23 -21.76
N LEU A 115 9.22 14.74 -23.02
CA LEU A 115 8.04 14.96 -23.84
C LEU A 115 6.81 14.32 -23.18
N TRP A 116 6.89 13.03 -22.81
CA TRP A 116 5.82 12.35 -22.10
C TRP A 116 5.45 13.05 -20.79
N ARG A 117 6.45 13.50 -20.03
CA ARG A 117 6.24 14.21 -18.76
C ARG A 117 5.49 15.53 -18.97
N LYS A 118 5.83 16.29 -20.02
CA LYS A 118 5.14 17.54 -20.37
C LYS A 118 3.67 17.27 -20.70
N GLU A 119 3.38 16.22 -21.44
CA GLU A 119 1.99 15.85 -21.75
C GLU A 119 1.24 15.38 -20.49
N LEU A 120 1.86 14.55 -19.65
CA LEU A 120 1.25 14.16 -18.37
C LEU A 120 0.99 15.36 -17.45
N ALA A 121 1.83 16.39 -17.49
CA ALA A 121 1.64 17.62 -16.71
C ALA A 121 0.34 18.35 -17.06
N LYS A 122 -0.10 18.30 -18.34
CA LYS A 122 -1.34 18.92 -18.82
C LYS A 122 -2.61 18.19 -18.38
N VAL A 123 -2.49 16.91 -18.02
CA VAL A 123 -3.66 16.11 -17.61
C VAL A 123 -4.16 16.59 -16.26
N ASP A 124 -5.47 16.80 -16.14
CA ASP A 124 -6.13 17.21 -14.88
C ASP A 124 -6.30 16.02 -13.93
N ILE A 125 -5.20 15.64 -13.29
CA ILE A 125 -5.13 14.64 -12.22
C ILE A 125 -4.20 15.15 -11.12
N LYS A 126 -4.41 14.66 -9.90
CA LYS A 126 -3.61 15.04 -8.72
C LYS A 126 -2.13 14.81 -8.94
N THR A 127 -1.31 15.70 -8.39
CA THR A 127 0.16 15.59 -8.42
C THR A 127 0.66 14.26 -7.86
N SER A 128 0.04 13.77 -6.79
CA SER A 128 0.35 12.45 -6.23
C SER A 128 0.10 11.31 -7.23
N THR A 129 -0.98 11.38 -8.03
CA THR A 129 -1.29 10.40 -9.09
C THR A 129 -0.24 10.46 -10.21
N LYS A 130 0.16 11.67 -10.65
CA LYS A 130 1.24 11.84 -11.63
C LYS A 130 2.54 11.20 -11.15
N ASN A 131 2.88 11.40 -9.89
CA ASN A 131 4.05 10.80 -9.25
C ASN A 131 3.96 9.26 -9.16
N ASP A 132 2.78 8.72 -8.92
CA ASP A 132 2.58 7.27 -8.88
C ASP A 132 2.69 6.63 -10.27
N ILE A 133 2.27 7.33 -11.33
CA ILE A 133 2.48 6.90 -12.72
C ILE A 133 3.98 6.87 -13.04
N GLN A 134 4.74 7.91 -12.67
CA GLN A 134 6.21 7.91 -12.82
C GLN A 134 6.90 6.78 -12.08
N LYS A 135 6.48 6.52 -10.84
CA LYS A 135 7.00 5.37 -10.05
C LYS A 135 6.73 4.06 -10.78
N PHE A 136 5.57 3.92 -11.42
CA PHE A 136 5.24 2.71 -12.16
C PHE A 136 6.11 2.53 -13.39
N ILE A 137 6.38 3.58 -14.18
CA ILE A 137 7.37 3.53 -15.28
C ILE A 137 8.72 3.04 -14.75
N LYS A 138 9.19 3.60 -13.63
CA LYS A 138 10.46 3.19 -13.02
C LYS A 138 10.47 1.71 -12.62
N ILE A 139 9.36 1.19 -12.12
CA ILE A 139 9.22 -0.23 -11.76
C ILE A 139 9.32 -1.10 -13.02
N VAL A 140 8.61 -0.75 -14.09
CA VAL A 140 8.62 -1.46 -15.38
C VAL A 140 10.02 -1.48 -15.99
N LEU A 141 10.69 -0.33 -16.04
CA LEU A 141 12.05 -0.21 -16.56
C LEU A 141 13.07 -1.00 -15.72
N ASN A 142 12.97 -0.95 -14.38
CA ASN A 142 13.82 -1.75 -13.49
C ASN A 142 13.63 -3.26 -13.73
N TRP A 143 12.41 -3.68 -13.98
CA TRP A 143 12.13 -5.06 -14.34
C TRP A 143 12.73 -5.40 -15.71
N GLY A 144 12.59 -4.52 -16.71
CA GLY A 144 13.22 -4.66 -18.02
C GLY A 144 14.74 -4.79 -17.94
N THR A 145 15.39 -3.98 -17.10
CA THR A 145 16.83 -4.11 -16.84
C THR A 145 17.20 -5.50 -16.29
N LYS A 146 16.37 -6.03 -15.37
CA LYS A 146 16.64 -7.35 -14.76
C LYS A 146 16.38 -8.52 -15.69
N MET A 147 15.34 -8.44 -16.52
CA MET A 147 14.89 -9.54 -17.38
C MET A 147 15.61 -9.55 -18.74
N TYR A 148 15.83 -8.37 -19.32
CA TYR A 148 16.34 -8.22 -20.69
C TYR A 148 17.71 -7.53 -20.77
N GLY A 149 18.24 -7.04 -19.65
CA GLY A 149 19.56 -6.44 -19.59
C GLY A 149 19.66 -4.99 -20.11
N PHE A 150 18.60 -4.33 -20.46
CA PHE A 150 18.60 -2.93 -20.84
C PHE A 150 19.15 -2.02 -19.75
N ASP A 151 19.93 -1.02 -20.09
CA ASP A 151 20.48 -0.05 -19.14
C ASP A 151 19.71 1.27 -19.16
N PHE A 152 18.84 1.47 -18.19
CA PHE A 152 18.05 2.69 -18.04
C PHE A 152 18.58 3.62 -16.93
N ARG A 153 19.83 3.48 -16.46
CA ARG A 153 20.38 4.29 -15.35
C ARG A 153 20.36 5.78 -15.61
N LEU A 154 20.72 6.20 -16.83
CA LEU A 154 20.67 7.61 -17.22
C LEU A 154 19.25 8.18 -17.18
N PHE A 155 18.27 7.36 -17.54
CA PHE A 155 16.86 7.70 -17.48
C PHE A 155 16.39 7.88 -16.03
N TYR A 156 16.75 6.96 -15.13
CA TYR A 156 16.32 7.04 -13.71
C TYR A 156 16.79 8.31 -13.00
N ASN A 157 17.98 8.77 -13.30
CA ASN A 157 18.58 9.95 -12.67
C ASN A 157 17.85 11.25 -13.03
N LYS A 158 17.04 11.23 -14.10
CA LYS A 158 16.26 12.39 -14.58
C LYS A 158 14.80 12.35 -14.11
N ILE A 159 14.36 11.24 -13.52
CA ILE A 159 12.99 11.15 -12.99
C ILE A 159 12.88 11.98 -11.69
N THR A 160 12.37 13.18 -11.81
CA THR A 160 12.07 14.10 -10.71
C THR A 160 10.58 14.09 -10.38
N LYS A 161 10.22 14.30 -9.12
CA LYS A 161 8.81 14.39 -8.73
C LYS A 161 8.13 15.59 -9.41
N PHE A 162 6.85 15.41 -9.74
CA PHE A 162 5.97 16.54 -9.98
C PHE A 162 5.75 17.26 -8.64
N VAL A 163 5.86 18.58 -8.66
CA VAL A 163 5.53 19.47 -7.55
C VAL A 163 4.55 20.51 -8.07
N ASN A 164 3.46 20.71 -7.37
CA ASN A 164 2.54 21.80 -7.62
C ASN A 164 2.60 22.74 -6.40
N PRO A 165 3.25 23.90 -6.49
CA PRO A 165 3.38 24.82 -5.37
C PRO A 165 2.04 25.38 -4.90
N ASN A 166 0.99 25.31 -5.75
CA ASN A 166 -0.36 25.76 -5.43
C ASN A 166 -1.27 24.64 -4.89
N GLU A 167 -0.77 23.40 -4.80
CA GLU A 167 -1.55 22.31 -4.23
C GLU A 167 -1.43 22.36 -2.70
N ILE A 168 -2.47 22.91 -2.07
CA ILE A 168 -2.58 22.92 -0.61
C ILE A 168 -2.75 21.46 -0.15
N GLU A 169 -1.81 20.97 0.65
CA GLU A 169 -1.99 19.69 1.32
C GLU A 169 -3.22 19.78 2.22
N LYS A 170 -4.26 19.04 1.83
CA LYS A 170 -5.49 19.02 2.63
C LYS A 170 -5.18 18.35 3.96
N GLU A 171 -5.31 19.09 5.05
CA GLU A 171 -5.22 18.54 6.38
C GLU A 171 -6.19 17.35 6.53
N MET A 172 -5.79 16.41 7.38
CA MET A 172 -6.58 15.20 7.59
C MET A 172 -7.80 15.54 8.43
N ASP A 173 -8.98 15.39 7.84
CA ASP A 173 -10.23 15.54 8.55
C ASP A 173 -10.49 14.34 9.48
N PHE A 174 -10.92 14.60 10.70
CA PHE A 174 -11.37 13.58 11.65
C PHE A 174 -12.51 14.14 12.51
N TYR A 175 -13.26 13.27 13.15
CA TYR A 175 -14.28 13.66 14.15
C TYR A 175 -13.69 13.57 15.55
N THR A 176 -13.92 14.62 16.34
CA THR A 176 -13.76 14.55 17.79
C THR A 176 -14.79 13.60 18.40
N LEU A 177 -14.68 13.29 19.70
CA LEU A 177 -15.67 12.46 20.38
C LEU A 177 -17.05 13.11 20.38
N GLU A 178 -17.13 14.42 20.57
CA GLU A 178 -18.37 15.20 20.56
C GLU A 178 -19.01 15.22 19.17
N GLU A 179 -18.21 15.45 18.12
CA GLU A 179 -18.67 15.37 16.73
C GLU A 179 -19.18 13.96 16.40
N PHE A 180 -18.48 12.91 16.85
CA PHE A 180 -18.92 11.54 16.62
C PHE A 180 -20.21 11.21 17.40
N LYS A 181 -20.34 11.63 18.66
CA LYS A 181 -21.58 11.49 19.43
C LYS A 181 -22.76 12.20 18.73
N LYS A 182 -22.53 13.40 18.21
CA LYS A 182 -23.53 14.15 17.43
C LYS A 182 -23.88 13.42 16.12
N PHE A 183 -22.88 12.82 15.44
CA PHE A 183 -23.08 12.03 14.23
C PHE A 183 -23.96 10.81 14.53
N ILE A 184 -23.61 10.01 15.55
CA ILE A 184 -24.25 8.74 15.83
C ILE A 184 -25.64 8.91 16.47
N SER A 185 -25.90 9.99 17.21
CA SER A 185 -27.22 10.27 17.78
C SER A 185 -28.29 10.55 16.72
N ASN A 186 -27.90 10.85 15.48
CA ASN A 186 -28.83 11.04 14.37
C ASN A 186 -29.07 9.75 13.57
N GLU A 187 -28.46 8.62 13.98
CA GLU A 187 -28.59 7.32 13.33
C GLU A 187 -29.67 6.48 14.04
N ASN A 188 -30.64 6.05 13.28
CA ASN A 188 -31.75 5.23 13.79
C ASN A 188 -31.66 3.76 13.40
N ASP A 189 -30.86 3.43 12.34
CA ASP A 189 -30.65 2.05 11.91
C ASP A 189 -29.51 1.44 12.75
N ILE A 190 -29.85 0.49 13.60
CA ILE A 190 -28.89 -0.21 14.49
C ILE A 190 -27.73 -0.81 13.71
N LYS A 191 -27.93 -1.30 12.49
CA LYS A 191 -26.88 -1.86 11.66
C LYS A 191 -25.84 -0.81 11.24
N PHE A 192 -26.31 0.35 10.79
CA PHE A 192 -25.40 1.46 10.45
C PHE A 192 -24.77 2.07 11.69
N LYS A 193 -25.49 2.13 12.80
CA LYS A 193 -24.94 2.57 14.09
C LYS A 193 -23.75 1.70 14.47
N CYS A 194 -23.94 0.39 14.55
CA CYS A 194 -22.85 -0.57 14.84
C CYS A 194 -21.69 -0.46 13.84
N LEU A 195 -21.97 -0.27 12.53
CA LEU A 195 -20.93 -0.10 11.51
C LEU A 195 -20.05 1.12 11.80
N TYR A 196 -20.65 2.30 12.08
CA TYR A 196 -19.88 3.51 12.33
C TYR A 196 -19.17 3.48 13.68
N GLU A 197 -19.77 2.91 14.69
CA GLU A 197 -19.13 2.67 16.00
C GLU A 197 -17.92 1.73 15.86
N THR A 198 -18.06 0.63 15.10
CA THR A 198 -16.93 -0.27 14.79
C THR A 198 -15.79 0.47 14.09
N LEU A 199 -16.11 1.31 13.10
CA LEU A 199 -15.11 2.11 12.40
C LEU A 199 -14.43 3.15 13.30
N TYR A 200 -15.19 3.78 14.20
CA TYR A 200 -14.72 4.84 15.08
C TYR A 200 -13.99 4.30 16.31
N TYR A 201 -14.58 3.37 17.05
CA TYR A 201 -13.99 2.88 18.29
C TYR A 201 -12.93 1.81 18.09
N CYS A 202 -13.14 0.87 17.14
CA CYS A 202 -12.16 -0.18 16.85
C CYS A 202 -11.17 0.19 15.73
N GLY A 203 -11.35 1.32 15.06
CA GLY A 203 -10.42 1.83 14.04
C GLY A 203 -10.20 0.90 12.85
N LEU A 204 -11.20 0.09 12.48
CA LEU A 204 -11.08 -0.85 11.37
C LEU A 204 -10.94 -0.14 10.03
N ARG A 205 -10.18 -0.77 9.11
CA ARG A 205 -10.24 -0.36 7.70
C ARG A 205 -11.62 -0.70 7.14
N LYS A 206 -12.12 0.14 6.22
CA LYS A 206 -13.44 -0.06 5.60
C LYS A 206 -13.66 -1.49 5.08
N GLY A 207 -12.66 -2.08 4.45
CA GLY A 207 -12.76 -3.44 3.92
C GLY A 207 -12.73 -4.50 5.01
N GLU A 208 -12.05 -4.26 6.14
CA GLU A 208 -12.05 -5.12 7.32
C GLU A 208 -13.45 -5.11 7.96
N ALA A 209 -14.01 -3.93 8.23
CA ALA A 209 -15.35 -3.81 8.82
C ALA A 209 -16.42 -4.48 7.95
N ARG A 210 -16.37 -4.29 6.62
CA ARG A 210 -17.30 -4.94 5.69
C ARG A 210 -17.17 -6.47 5.61
N ALA A 211 -16.03 -7.01 6.03
CA ALA A 211 -15.74 -8.44 5.99
C ALA A 211 -16.12 -9.18 7.28
N LEU A 212 -16.48 -8.45 8.34
CA LEU A 212 -16.87 -9.06 9.61
C LEU A 212 -18.13 -9.91 9.46
N THR A 213 -18.10 -11.07 10.09
CA THR A 213 -19.23 -11.98 10.26
C THR A 213 -19.54 -12.13 11.75
N TRP A 214 -20.68 -12.72 12.12
CA TRP A 214 -21.00 -12.99 13.52
C TRP A 214 -19.99 -13.94 14.18
N GLU A 215 -19.31 -14.80 13.42
CA GLU A 215 -18.23 -15.67 13.91
C GLU A 215 -16.97 -14.92 14.35
N ASP A 216 -16.82 -13.65 13.95
CA ASP A 216 -15.68 -12.82 14.32
C ASP A 216 -15.88 -12.06 15.64
N ILE A 217 -17.07 -12.16 16.27
CA ILE A 217 -17.41 -11.49 17.52
C ILE A 217 -17.47 -12.50 18.64
N ASP A 218 -16.62 -12.34 19.64
CA ASP A 218 -16.69 -13.05 20.90
C ASP A 218 -17.39 -12.16 21.94
N PHE A 219 -18.61 -12.54 22.32
CA PHE A 219 -19.43 -11.78 23.27
C PHE A 219 -19.04 -12.05 24.72
N GLU A 220 -18.37 -13.18 25.02
CA GLU A 220 -17.93 -13.56 26.36
C GLU A 220 -16.62 -12.82 26.68
N GLU A 221 -15.61 -12.96 25.82
CA GLU A 221 -14.34 -12.27 25.96
C GLU A 221 -14.40 -10.80 25.54
N LYS A 222 -15.51 -10.35 24.97
CA LYS A 222 -15.72 -9.00 24.44
C LYS A 222 -14.66 -8.61 23.39
N GLU A 223 -14.38 -9.50 22.46
CA GLU A 223 -13.34 -9.34 21.46
C GLU A 223 -13.88 -9.44 20.04
N LEU A 224 -13.20 -8.74 19.12
CA LEU A 224 -13.48 -8.74 17.68
C LEU A 224 -12.23 -9.21 16.95
N ARG A 225 -12.37 -10.25 16.12
CA ARG A 225 -11.28 -10.80 15.30
C ARG A 225 -11.27 -10.20 13.90
N VAL A 226 -10.16 -9.54 13.55
CA VAL A 226 -9.92 -9.00 12.21
C VAL A 226 -8.99 -9.95 11.45
N ASN A 227 -9.52 -10.74 10.52
CA ASN A 227 -8.78 -11.76 9.78
C ASN A 227 -9.12 -11.78 8.27
N LYS A 228 -10.10 -10.97 7.85
CA LYS A 228 -10.65 -10.91 6.49
C LYS A 228 -10.71 -9.47 6.00
N ASN A 229 -10.74 -9.30 4.68
CA ASN A 229 -10.93 -8.00 4.04
C ASN A 229 -11.76 -8.16 2.77
N VAL A 230 -12.79 -7.35 2.61
CA VAL A 230 -13.61 -7.26 1.39
C VAL A 230 -13.00 -6.27 0.43
N VAL A 231 -12.74 -6.73 -0.79
CA VAL A 231 -12.30 -5.92 -1.92
C VAL A 231 -13.37 -5.96 -3.00
N SER A 232 -13.80 -4.79 -3.48
CA SER A 232 -14.74 -4.70 -4.60
C SER A 232 -13.99 -4.90 -5.92
N ILE A 233 -14.45 -5.85 -6.74
CA ILE A 233 -13.91 -6.15 -8.07
C ILE A 233 -14.94 -5.67 -9.10
N GLY A 234 -14.53 -4.80 -10.04
CA GLY A 234 -15.41 -4.30 -11.09
C GLY A 234 -16.05 -2.94 -10.81
N SER A 235 -17.05 -2.58 -11.63
CA SER A 235 -17.84 -1.36 -11.44
C SER A 235 -18.75 -1.50 -10.22
N GLU A 236 -19.12 -0.36 -9.60
CA GLU A 236 -19.98 -0.35 -8.39
C GLU A 236 -21.34 -1.06 -8.56
N SER A 237 -21.78 -1.30 -9.79
CA SER A 237 -23.02 -1.97 -10.14
C SER A 237 -22.91 -3.51 -10.20
N SER A 238 -21.71 -4.09 -10.20
CA SER A 238 -21.55 -5.53 -10.19
C SER A 238 -21.42 -6.06 -8.76
N LYS A 239 -22.16 -7.14 -8.44
CA LYS A 239 -22.11 -7.85 -7.15
C LYS A 239 -20.75 -8.52 -6.85
N TYR A 240 -19.71 -8.23 -7.64
CA TYR A 240 -18.44 -8.89 -7.50
C TYR A 240 -17.61 -8.25 -6.38
N TYR A 241 -17.44 -9.01 -5.32
CA TYR A 241 -16.44 -8.76 -4.28
C TYR A 241 -15.54 -10.01 -4.12
N SER A 242 -14.37 -9.79 -3.59
CA SER A 242 -13.47 -10.88 -3.19
C SER A 242 -13.16 -10.74 -1.70
N LEU A 243 -13.31 -11.84 -0.98
CA LEU A 243 -12.75 -11.99 0.35
C LEU A 243 -11.26 -12.28 0.21
N THR A 244 -10.45 -11.45 0.79
CA THR A 244 -9.00 -11.62 0.78
C THR A 244 -8.49 -11.65 2.20
N THR A 245 -7.40 -12.37 2.43
CA THR A 245 -6.63 -12.20 3.66
C THR A 245 -6.06 -10.78 3.72
N PRO A 246 -5.87 -10.22 4.90
CA PRO A 246 -5.16 -8.95 5.07
C PRO A 246 -3.81 -8.95 4.34
N LYS A 247 -3.29 -7.77 4.02
CA LYS A 247 -2.03 -7.63 3.26
C LYS A 247 -0.79 -8.12 4.03
N THR A 248 -0.85 -8.09 5.36
CA THR A 248 0.28 -8.43 6.23
C THR A 248 -0.20 -9.25 7.42
N LYS A 249 0.69 -10.06 7.98
CA LYS A 249 0.40 -10.83 9.22
C LYS A 249 -0.02 -9.93 10.38
N SER A 250 0.56 -8.73 10.52
CA SER A 250 0.22 -7.74 11.55
C SER A 250 -1.19 -7.16 11.42
N SER A 251 -1.82 -7.31 10.26
CA SER A 251 -3.22 -6.91 10.06
C SER A 251 -4.22 -7.93 10.61
N ILE A 252 -3.79 -9.17 10.87
CA ILE A 252 -4.59 -10.16 11.61
C ILE A 252 -4.42 -9.86 13.08
N ARG A 253 -5.50 -9.51 13.76
CA ARG A 253 -5.49 -9.07 15.14
C ARG A 253 -6.83 -9.31 15.81
N THR A 254 -6.82 -9.41 17.11
CA THR A 254 -8.00 -9.37 17.97
C THR A 254 -8.03 -8.02 18.70
N ILE A 255 -9.18 -7.40 18.75
CA ILE A 255 -9.39 -6.06 19.31
C ILE A 255 -10.48 -6.16 20.38
N PRO A 256 -10.25 -5.66 21.62
CA PRO A 256 -11.31 -5.56 22.60
C PRO A 256 -12.41 -4.60 22.13
N ILE A 257 -13.66 -4.97 22.41
CA ILE A 257 -14.86 -4.21 22.02
C ILE A 257 -15.30 -3.36 23.20
N PRO A 258 -15.44 -2.03 23.05
CA PRO A 258 -16.03 -1.19 24.09
C PRO A 258 -17.47 -1.58 24.42
N ASP A 259 -17.87 -1.48 25.67
CA ASP A 259 -19.21 -1.90 26.14
C ASP A 259 -20.35 -1.23 25.39
N ILE A 260 -20.20 0.04 24.98
CA ILE A 260 -21.20 0.75 24.18
C ILE A 260 -21.46 0.02 22.84
N LEU A 261 -20.41 -0.34 22.11
CA LEU A 261 -20.51 -1.08 20.84
C LEU A 261 -21.00 -2.50 21.08
N LEU A 262 -20.54 -3.15 22.16
CA LEU A 262 -20.95 -4.52 22.50
C LEU A 262 -22.46 -4.62 22.73
N ASN A 263 -23.06 -3.67 23.42
CA ASN A 263 -24.50 -3.61 23.68
C ASN A 263 -25.29 -3.41 22.39
N ASP A 264 -24.84 -2.52 21.52
CA ASP A 264 -25.47 -2.29 20.22
C ASP A 264 -25.34 -3.53 19.31
N LEU A 265 -24.20 -4.22 19.34
CA LEU A 265 -24.01 -5.48 18.61
C LEU A 265 -24.93 -6.61 19.12
N LYS A 266 -25.16 -6.70 20.43
CA LYS A 266 -26.16 -7.64 21.00
C LYS A 266 -27.56 -7.33 20.48
N THR A 267 -27.95 -6.07 20.47
CA THR A 267 -29.24 -5.63 19.92
C THR A 267 -29.38 -5.99 18.44
N LEU A 268 -28.31 -5.77 17.64
CA LEU A 268 -28.28 -6.14 16.24
C LEU A 268 -28.36 -7.65 16.03
N LEU A 269 -27.65 -8.46 16.85
CA LEU A 269 -27.70 -9.90 16.81
C LEU A 269 -29.12 -10.43 17.07
N GLU A 270 -29.79 -9.92 18.10
CA GLU A 270 -31.17 -10.32 18.42
C GLU A 270 -32.16 -9.94 17.30
N SER A 271 -31.90 -8.84 16.59
CA SER A 271 -32.65 -8.48 15.39
C SER A 271 -32.39 -9.44 14.23
N ASP A 272 -31.11 -9.79 13.97
CA ASP A 272 -30.76 -10.68 12.87
C ASP A 272 -31.23 -12.12 13.14
N LYS A 273 -31.19 -12.63 14.38
CA LYS A 273 -31.71 -13.95 14.76
C LYS A 273 -33.20 -14.14 14.44
N LYS A 274 -34.00 -13.08 14.42
CA LYS A 274 -35.42 -13.12 14.05
C LYS A 274 -35.64 -13.28 12.54
N VAL A 275 -34.59 -13.09 11.74
CA VAL A 275 -34.71 -13.20 10.28
C VAL A 275 -34.58 -14.66 9.86
N TYR A 276 -35.53 -15.15 9.05
CA TYR A 276 -35.48 -16.51 8.53
C TYR A 276 -34.16 -16.79 7.78
N GLY A 277 -33.53 -17.90 8.05
CA GLY A 277 -32.25 -18.29 7.46
C GLY A 277 -31.03 -17.70 8.14
N PHE A 278 -31.16 -17.04 9.29
CA PHE A 278 -30.01 -16.53 10.03
C PHE A 278 -28.97 -17.61 10.29
N ASN A 279 -27.71 -17.26 10.06
CA ASN A 279 -26.56 -18.07 10.48
C ASN A 279 -25.37 -17.18 10.83
N THR A 280 -24.43 -17.69 11.61
CA THR A 280 -23.27 -16.94 12.11
C THR A 280 -22.27 -16.53 11.03
N LYS A 281 -22.36 -17.09 9.81
CA LYS A 281 -21.52 -16.72 8.66
C LYS A 281 -22.03 -15.50 7.93
N TRP A 282 -23.22 -14.98 8.26
CA TRP A 282 -23.70 -13.74 7.70
C TRP A 282 -22.74 -12.60 8.01
N PHE A 283 -22.54 -11.75 7.00
CA PHE A 283 -21.80 -10.51 7.21
C PHE A 283 -22.55 -9.59 8.20
N LEU A 284 -21.84 -9.13 9.21
CA LEU A 284 -22.35 -8.33 10.30
C LEU A 284 -23.16 -7.12 9.84
N PHE A 285 -22.70 -6.44 8.77
CA PHE A 285 -23.32 -5.26 8.18
C PHE A 285 -23.98 -5.56 6.82
N GLY A 286 -24.18 -6.84 6.51
CA GLY A 286 -24.80 -7.33 5.28
C GLY A 286 -25.88 -8.37 5.58
N LYS A 287 -25.73 -9.50 5.01
CA LYS A 287 -26.31 -10.82 5.26
C LYS A 287 -25.42 -11.85 4.52
N ASP A 288 -25.91 -12.45 3.45
CA ASP A 288 -25.12 -13.34 2.59
C ASP A 288 -24.02 -12.59 1.83
N ASP A 289 -24.25 -11.31 1.53
CA ASP A 289 -23.31 -10.42 0.86
C ASP A 289 -22.88 -9.25 1.76
N PRO A 290 -21.62 -8.80 1.68
CA PRO A 290 -21.17 -7.64 2.45
C PRO A 290 -21.81 -6.36 1.93
N ILE A 291 -22.10 -5.42 2.85
CA ILE A 291 -22.62 -4.11 2.48
C ILE A 291 -21.76 -3.43 1.42
N THR A 292 -22.35 -2.80 0.39
CA THR A 292 -21.62 -2.17 -0.70
C THR A 292 -20.93 -0.87 -0.27
N ASN A 293 -19.81 -0.53 -0.93
CA ASN A 293 -19.11 0.74 -0.68
C ASN A 293 -20.02 1.96 -0.92
N SER A 294 -20.83 1.91 -1.97
CA SER A 294 -21.75 2.99 -2.36
C SER A 294 -22.80 3.21 -1.28
N LYS A 295 -23.39 2.11 -0.76
CA LYS A 295 -24.40 2.20 0.30
C LYS A 295 -23.81 2.84 1.56
N VAL A 296 -22.63 2.40 2.02
CA VAL A 296 -21.96 3.00 3.19
C VAL A 296 -21.65 4.48 2.96
N ARG A 297 -21.13 4.84 1.77
CA ARG A 297 -20.77 6.23 1.43
C ARG A 297 -21.99 7.13 1.38
N CYS A 298 -23.04 6.72 0.65
CA CYS A 298 -24.25 7.53 0.49
C CYS A 298 -24.94 7.72 1.83
N HIS A 299 -25.09 6.67 2.61
CA HIS A 299 -25.68 6.71 3.94
C HIS A 299 -24.90 7.65 4.88
N LYS A 300 -23.58 7.50 4.97
CA LYS A 300 -22.70 8.38 5.75
C LYS A 300 -22.87 9.84 5.32
N ASN A 301 -22.90 10.14 4.00
CA ASN A 301 -23.05 11.50 3.51
C ASN A 301 -24.39 12.11 3.89
N SER A 302 -25.47 11.33 3.83
CA SER A 302 -26.80 11.74 4.29
C SER A 302 -26.80 12.05 5.79
N LEU A 303 -26.21 11.15 6.58
CA LEU A 303 -26.16 11.31 8.04
C LEU A 303 -25.32 12.53 8.45
N CYS A 304 -24.17 12.78 7.78
CA CYS A 304 -23.38 14.01 8.01
C CYS A 304 -24.19 15.28 7.77
N LYS A 305 -24.98 15.30 6.68
CA LYS A 305 -25.88 16.46 6.38
C LYS A 305 -26.93 16.63 7.47
N LYS A 306 -27.60 15.55 7.88
CA LYS A 306 -28.62 15.55 8.93
C LYS A 306 -28.06 16.04 10.26
N ALA A 307 -26.84 15.62 10.61
CA ALA A 307 -26.15 16.03 11.84
C ALA A 307 -25.55 17.45 11.76
N GLY A 308 -25.53 18.10 10.59
CA GLY A 308 -24.86 19.40 10.40
C GLY A 308 -23.37 19.33 10.65
N LEU A 309 -22.70 18.26 10.19
CA LEU A 309 -21.27 18.00 10.37
C LEU A 309 -20.50 18.04 9.05
N LYS A 310 -19.19 18.31 9.16
CA LYS A 310 -18.28 18.25 8.01
C LYS A 310 -18.29 16.86 7.36
N GLN A 311 -18.08 16.81 6.05
CA GLN A 311 -18.01 15.55 5.30
C GLN A 311 -16.61 14.95 5.42
N ILE A 312 -16.47 13.86 6.16
CA ILE A 312 -15.23 13.09 6.22
C ILE A 312 -15.31 11.82 5.35
N ARG A 313 -14.18 11.25 4.95
CA ARG A 313 -14.13 9.96 4.24
C ARG A 313 -14.38 8.81 5.23
N ILE A 314 -14.82 7.66 4.75
CA ILE A 314 -15.00 6.47 5.62
C ILE A 314 -13.66 6.07 6.30
N HIS A 315 -12.52 6.30 5.64
CA HIS A 315 -11.22 6.00 6.27
C HIS A 315 -10.87 6.96 7.40
N ASP A 316 -11.45 8.15 7.40
CA ASP A 316 -11.18 9.17 8.41
C ASP A 316 -11.78 8.81 9.78
N PHE A 317 -12.76 7.88 9.86
CA PHE A 317 -13.18 7.29 11.15
C PHE A 317 -12.03 6.57 11.87
N ARG A 318 -11.18 5.88 11.11
CA ARG A 318 -9.98 5.27 11.67
C ARG A 318 -8.95 6.31 12.12
N HIS A 319 -8.85 7.41 11.40
CA HIS A 319 -8.04 8.56 11.84
C HIS A 319 -8.62 9.20 13.10
N SER A 320 -9.95 9.28 13.20
CA SER A 320 -10.64 9.73 14.41
C SER A 320 -10.36 8.82 15.60
N CYS A 321 -10.38 7.50 15.41
CA CYS A 321 -10.00 6.53 16.44
C CYS A 321 -8.58 6.77 16.94
N ALA A 322 -7.61 6.88 16.03
CA ALA A 322 -6.23 7.14 16.40
C ALA A 322 -6.06 8.45 17.16
N SER A 323 -6.70 9.52 16.67
CA SER A 323 -6.71 10.83 17.30
C SER A 323 -7.31 10.78 18.71
N LEU A 324 -8.44 10.10 18.87
CA LEU A 324 -9.10 9.89 20.17
C LEU A 324 -8.14 9.23 21.16
N LEU A 325 -7.54 8.11 20.76
CA LEU A 325 -6.64 7.34 21.65
C LEU A 325 -5.39 8.15 22.03
N ILE A 326 -4.75 8.80 21.05
CA ILE A 326 -3.54 9.59 21.28
C ILE A 326 -3.82 10.80 22.17
N ASN A 327 -4.92 11.51 21.93
CA ASN A 327 -5.29 12.67 22.75
C ASN A 327 -5.61 12.30 24.20
N ASN A 328 -6.07 11.06 24.42
CA ASN A 328 -6.31 10.53 25.78
C ASN A 328 -5.08 9.80 26.37
N GLY A 329 -3.88 10.04 25.84
CA GLY A 329 -2.63 9.57 26.45
C GLY A 329 -2.19 8.15 26.07
N ALA A 330 -2.88 7.47 25.14
CA ALA A 330 -2.46 6.15 24.71
C ALA A 330 -1.09 6.17 24.04
N ASN A 331 -0.25 5.18 24.38
CA ASN A 331 1.07 5.04 23.78
C ASN A 331 0.94 4.77 22.27
N ILE A 332 1.70 5.50 21.46
CA ILE A 332 1.63 5.42 19.99
C ILE A 332 1.92 4.03 19.45
N THR A 333 2.79 3.27 20.12
CA THR A 333 3.11 1.89 19.76
C THR A 333 1.91 0.97 19.97
N ILE A 334 1.16 1.18 21.06
CA ILE A 334 -0.07 0.45 21.35
C ILE A 334 -1.15 0.82 20.33
N VAL A 335 -1.30 2.11 20.03
CA VAL A 335 -2.23 2.60 19.00
C VAL A 335 -1.91 1.99 17.63
N ALA A 336 -0.62 1.96 17.24
CA ALA A 336 -0.19 1.33 15.97
C ALA A 336 -0.56 -0.16 15.92
N LYS A 337 -0.34 -0.90 17.02
CA LYS A 337 -0.71 -2.31 17.16
C LYS A 337 -2.24 -2.50 17.10
N TYR A 338 -3.00 -1.69 17.83
CA TYR A 338 -4.47 -1.70 17.85
C TYR A 338 -5.04 -1.50 16.44
N LEU A 339 -4.51 -0.53 15.72
CA LEU A 339 -4.89 -0.26 14.35
C LEU A 339 -4.38 -1.34 13.35
N GLY A 340 -3.37 -2.13 13.69
CA GLY A 340 -2.74 -3.11 12.79
C GLY A 340 -1.88 -2.44 11.71
N HIS A 341 -1.06 -1.46 12.10
CA HIS A 341 -0.01 -0.89 11.26
C HIS A 341 1.22 -1.80 11.29
N THR A 342 1.80 -2.07 10.13
CA THR A 342 3.01 -2.91 10.02
C THR A 342 4.24 -2.17 10.51
N LYS A 343 4.25 -0.85 10.33
CA LYS A 343 5.33 0.05 10.76
C LYS A 343 4.77 1.12 11.68
N ILE A 344 5.41 1.34 12.80
CA ILE A 344 5.05 2.41 13.74
C ILE A 344 5.16 3.78 13.07
N ASP A 345 6.12 3.93 12.14
CA ASP A 345 6.32 5.15 11.35
C ASP A 345 5.06 5.63 10.64
N GLU A 346 4.16 4.72 10.22
CA GLU A 346 2.88 5.11 9.60
C GLU A 346 2.03 5.91 10.60
N THR A 347 2.00 5.48 11.86
CA THR A 347 1.26 6.17 12.92
C THR A 347 2.00 7.45 13.33
N LEU A 348 3.30 7.36 13.53
CA LEU A 348 4.14 8.48 13.98
C LEU A 348 4.09 9.64 12.98
N ASN A 349 4.34 9.38 11.70
CA ASN A 349 4.33 10.41 10.65
C ASN A 349 2.96 11.06 10.47
N THR A 350 1.89 10.27 10.68
CA THR A 350 0.53 10.75 10.50
C THR A 350 0.05 11.60 11.68
N TYR A 351 0.47 11.28 12.91
CA TYR A 351 -0.07 11.88 14.15
C TYR A 351 0.96 12.60 15.00
N SER A 352 2.22 12.75 14.52
CA SER A 352 3.29 13.43 15.29
C SER A 352 2.95 14.87 15.68
N HIS A 353 2.18 15.57 14.84
CA HIS A 353 1.75 16.94 15.11
C HIS A 353 0.87 17.07 16.38
N MET A 354 0.14 16.00 16.75
CA MET A 354 -0.68 15.97 17.97
C MET A 354 0.15 15.93 19.25
N TYR A 355 1.41 15.47 19.18
CA TYR A 355 2.31 15.44 20.31
C TYR A 355 3.02 16.76 20.57
N LYS A 356 3.03 17.71 19.63
CA LYS A 356 3.66 19.03 19.83
C LYS A 356 3.10 19.76 21.04
N ASN A 357 1.81 19.60 21.34
CA ASN A 357 1.16 20.24 22.48
C ASN A 357 1.39 19.52 23.82
N LYS A 358 2.01 18.32 23.81
CA LYS A 358 2.27 17.53 25.02
C LYS A 358 3.68 17.70 25.58
N LEU A 359 4.50 18.61 25.03
CA LEU A 359 5.81 18.92 25.61
C LEU A 359 5.69 19.52 27.04
N ASN A 360 4.61 20.26 27.27
CA ASN A 360 4.33 20.78 28.60
C ASN A 360 3.98 19.70 29.62
N ASP A 361 3.36 18.58 29.18
CA ASP A 361 3.04 17.43 30.03
C ASP A 361 4.31 16.75 30.54
N ILE A 362 5.40 16.77 29.75
CA ILE A 362 6.71 16.25 30.16
C ILE A 362 7.28 17.10 31.31
N VAL A 363 7.19 18.43 31.19
CA VAL A 363 7.63 19.35 32.22
C VAL A 363 6.84 19.16 33.52
N ASN A 364 5.50 19.05 33.39
CA ASN A 364 4.63 18.78 34.54
C ASN A 364 4.97 17.43 35.21
N THR A 365 5.24 16.38 34.40
CA THR A 365 5.66 15.09 34.92
C THR A 365 6.98 15.19 35.71
N ILE A 366 7.97 15.90 35.18
CA ILE A 366 9.24 16.10 35.86
C ILE A 366 9.04 16.88 37.17
N ASN A 367 8.24 17.95 37.14
CA ASN A 367 7.94 18.76 38.32
C ASN A 367 7.18 17.96 39.40
N ASN A 368 6.43 16.96 39.04
CA ASN A 368 5.71 16.06 39.98
C ASN A 368 6.61 14.96 40.55
N LEU A 369 7.79 14.71 39.97
CA LEU A 369 8.76 13.72 40.44
C LEU A 369 9.86 14.33 41.29
N THR A 370 10.01 15.65 41.24
CA THR A 370 10.97 16.44 42.06
C THR A 370 10.25 17.10 43.23
#